data_cfa6d8a74a8a6c588f66e586592a0a68
#
_entry.id   cfa6d8a74a8a6c588f66e586592a0a68
#
_cell.length_a   1.000
_cell.length_b   1.000
_cell.length_c   1.000
_cell.angle_alpha   90.00
_cell.angle_beta   90.00
_cell.angle_gamma   90.00
#
_symmetry.space_group_name_H-M   'P 1'
#
loop_
_entity.id
_entity.type
_entity.pdbx_description
1 polymer ?
#
loop_
_entity_poly.entity_id
_entity_poly.type
_entity_poly.pdbx_seq_one_letter_code
_entity_poly.pdbx_strand_id
1 'polypeptide(L)' 'MEVNVERLKELRRERVLSLRELEEKSGVSYNTIWRLEDARQGAHPKTLRKLAEALGVQPSELIKEG' A
#
# COMPACT_ATOMS: atom_id res chain seq x y z
N MET A 1 7.64 8.67 5.51
CA MET A 1 6.81 9.20 4.43
C MET A 1 5.34 8.93 4.74
N GLU A 2 4.51 9.92 4.57
CA GLU A 2 3.09 9.77 4.90
C GLU A 2 2.34 9.05 3.78
N VAL A 3 1.57 8.03 4.16
CA VAL A 3 0.86 7.21 3.20
C VAL A 3 -0.57 7.70 3.01
N ASN A 4 -1.02 7.76 1.76
CA ASN A 4 -2.42 8.02 1.47
C ASN A 4 -3.19 6.71 1.70
N VAL A 5 -3.62 6.51 2.93
CA VAL A 5 -4.25 5.27 3.38
C VAL A 5 -5.55 4.98 2.62
N GLU A 6 -6.35 5.99 2.40
CA GLU A 6 -7.62 5.83 1.69
C GLU A 6 -7.39 5.34 0.27
N ARG A 7 -6.40 5.91 -0.41
CA ARG A 7 -6.08 5.50 -1.77
C ARG A 7 -5.53 4.09 -1.82
N LEU A 8 -4.70 3.72 -0.86
CA LEU A 8 -4.16 2.37 -0.77
C LEU A 8 -5.28 1.34 -0.61
N LYS A 9 -6.21 1.58 0.30
CA LYS A 9 -7.36 0.71 0.52
C LYS A 9 -8.24 0.63 -0.71
N GLU A 10 -8.51 1.75 -1.34
CA GLU A 10 -9.35 1.82 -2.53
C GLU A 10 -8.76 0.99 -3.67
N LEU A 11 -7.47 1.16 -3.92
CA LEU A 11 -6.79 0.41 -4.98
C LEU A 11 -6.82 -1.09 -4.71
N ARG A 12 -6.57 -1.48 -3.47
CA ARG A 12 -6.60 -2.90 -3.09
C ARG A 12 -7.99 -3.48 -3.30
N ARG A 13 -9.02 -2.75 -2.88
CA ARG A 13 -10.41 -3.20 -3.02
C ARG A 13 -10.86 -3.28 -4.46
N GLU A 14 -10.47 -2.31 -5.28
CA GLU A 14 -10.81 -2.31 -6.70
C GLU A 14 -10.27 -3.55 -7.41
N ARG A 15 -9.14 -4.04 -6.93
CA ARG A 15 -8.51 -5.24 -7.49
C ARG A 15 -8.91 -6.52 -6.78
N VAL A 16 -9.83 -6.38 -5.82
CA VAL A 16 -10.36 -7.50 -5.03
C VAL A 16 -9.23 -8.34 -4.42
N LEU A 17 -8.27 -7.66 -3.81
CA LEU A 17 -7.11 -8.32 -3.19
C LEU A 17 -7.25 -8.33 -1.68
N SER A 18 -7.02 -9.52 -1.08
CA SER A 18 -6.88 -9.62 0.36
C SER A 18 -5.50 -9.09 0.75
N LEU A 19 -5.28 -8.86 2.06
CA LEU A 19 -3.97 -8.44 2.54
C LEU A 19 -2.90 -9.48 2.18
N ARG A 20 -3.25 -10.76 2.27
CA ARG A 20 -2.32 -11.83 1.94
C ARG A 20 -1.99 -11.89 0.45
N GLU A 21 -2.99 -11.65 -0.38
CA GLU A 21 -2.78 -11.62 -1.81
C GLU A 21 -1.88 -10.45 -2.22
N LEU A 22 -2.09 -9.30 -1.57
CA LEU A 22 -1.24 -8.15 -1.83
C LEU A 22 0.19 -8.41 -1.33
N GLU A 23 0.34 -9.13 -0.22
CA GLU A 23 1.65 -9.56 0.25
C GLU A 23 2.37 -10.39 -0.81
N GLU A 24 1.67 -11.36 -1.38
CA GLU A 24 2.27 -12.22 -2.40
C GLU A 24 2.69 -11.43 -3.64
N LYS A 25 1.87 -10.47 -4.04
CA LYS A 25 2.17 -9.67 -5.22
C LYS A 25 3.27 -8.65 -5.00
N SER A 26 3.31 -8.06 -3.83
CA SER A 26 4.22 -6.95 -3.56
C SER A 26 5.54 -7.37 -2.89
N GLY A 27 5.52 -8.49 -2.19
CA GLY A 27 6.66 -8.87 -1.35
C GLY A 27 6.71 -8.11 -0.04
N VAL A 28 5.66 -7.35 0.28
CA VAL A 28 5.54 -6.63 1.54
C VAL A 28 4.64 -7.45 2.46
N SER A 29 5.08 -7.70 3.71
CA SER A 29 4.30 -8.55 4.60
C SER A 29 2.91 -7.99 4.86
N TYR A 30 1.92 -8.89 5.00
CA TYR A 30 0.54 -8.47 5.24
C TYR A 30 0.43 -7.64 6.53
N ASN A 31 1.28 -7.94 7.51
CA ASN A 31 1.32 -7.22 8.76
C ASN A 31 1.71 -5.75 8.54
N THR A 32 2.68 -5.51 7.67
CA THR A 32 3.10 -4.16 7.30
C THR A 32 1.97 -3.44 6.57
N ILE A 33 1.31 -4.13 5.65
CA ILE A 33 0.19 -3.55 4.90
C ILE A 33 -0.94 -3.20 5.86
N TRP A 34 -1.25 -4.10 6.78
CA TRP A 34 -2.27 -3.85 7.79
C TRP A 34 -1.96 -2.60 8.62
N ARG A 35 -0.70 -2.47 9.05
CA ARG A 35 -0.28 -1.30 9.83
C ARG A 35 -0.44 0.00 9.05
N LEU A 36 -0.17 -0.04 7.76
CA LEU A 36 -0.35 1.14 6.91
C LEU A 36 -1.81 1.50 6.78
N GLU A 37 -2.68 0.50 6.61
CA GLU A 37 -4.11 0.74 6.40
C GLU A 37 -4.86 1.08 7.69
N ASP A 38 -4.58 0.37 8.76
CA ASP A 38 -5.37 0.50 9.98
C ASP A 38 -4.67 1.29 11.09
N ALA A 39 -3.38 1.11 11.24
CA ALA A 39 -2.62 1.86 12.26
C ALA A 39 -2.08 3.19 11.71
N ARG A 40 -2.21 3.42 10.41
CA ARG A 40 -1.82 4.65 9.73
C ARG A 40 -0.38 5.05 9.97
N GLN A 41 0.50 4.08 9.99
CA GLN A 41 1.93 4.34 10.13
C GLN A 41 2.53 4.77 8.79
N GLY A 42 3.58 5.58 8.85
CA GLY A 42 4.31 5.93 7.64
C GLY A 42 5.09 4.74 7.11
N ALA A 43 5.59 4.85 5.90
CA ALA A 43 6.35 3.78 5.27
C ALA A 43 7.59 4.31 4.58
N HIS A 44 8.57 3.42 4.41
CA HIS A 44 9.76 3.75 3.63
C HIS A 44 9.39 3.85 2.14
N PRO A 45 10.05 4.71 1.39
CA PRO A 45 9.80 4.81 -0.05
C PRO A 45 9.90 3.47 -0.78
N LYS A 46 10.82 2.62 -0.34
CA LYS A 46 11.00 1.29 -0.92
C LYS A 46 9.72 0.45 -0.78
N THR A 47 9.10 0.49 0.39
CA THR A 47 7.85 -0.23 0.65
C THR A 47 6.73 0.29 -0.24
N LEU A 48 6.62 1.61 -0.36
CA LEU A 48 5.59 2.23 -1.19
C LEU A 48 5.78 1.89 -2.67
N ARG A 49 7.03 1.84 -3.14
CA ARG A 49 7.30 1.46 -4.53
C ARG A 49 6.87 0.03 -4.81
N LYS A 50 7.13 -0.89 -3.87
CA LYS A 50 6.72 -2.28 -4.02
C LYS A 50 5.21 -2.41 -4.09
N LEU A 51 4.50 -1.70 -3.22
CA LEU A 51 3.04 -1.73 -3.21
C LEU A 51 2.47 -1.12 -4.47
N ALA A 52 3.01 0.00 -4.92
CA ALA A 52 2.55 0.66 -6.13
C ALA A 52 2.74 -0.24 -7.35
N GLU A 53 3.88 -0.90 -7.44
CA GLU A 53 4.15 -1.82 -8.54
C GLU A 53 3.15 -2.97 -8.55
N ALA A 54 2.87 -3.54 -7.38
CA ALA A 54 1.90 -4.62 -7.25
C ALA A 54 0.49 -4.18 -7.64
N LEU A 55 0.15 -2.93 -7.35
CA LEU A 55 -1.17 -2.38 -7.66
C LEU A 55 -1.25 -1.77 -9.07
N GLY A 56 -0.12 -1.69 -9.76
CA GLY A 56 -0.10 -1.15 -11.12
C GLY A 56 -0.30 0.35 -11.21
N VAL A 57 0.16 1.09 -10.20
CA VAL A 57 0.02 2.55 -10.16
C VAL A 57 1.37 3.21 -9.87
N GLN A 58 1.43 4.51 -10.03
CA GLN A 58 2.63 5.27 -9.69
C GLN A 58 2.76 5.38 -8.17
N PRO A 59 3.99 5.29 -7.63
CA PRO A 59 4.20 5.43 -6.19
C PRO A 59 3.62 6.72 -5.60
N SER A 60 3.60 7.79 -6.41
CA SER A 60 3.06 9.07 -5.96
C SER A 60 1.57 9.00 -5.59
N GLU A 61 0.84 8.02 -6.12
CA GLU A 61 -0.56 7.85 -5.77
C GLU A 61 -0.75 7.36 -4.34
N LEU A 62 0.28 6.75 -3.77
CA LEU A 62 0.23 6.22 -2.41
C LEU A 62 0.81 7.18 -1.37
N ILE A 63 1.22 8.36 -1.80
CA ILE A 63 1.81 9.37 -0.91
C ILE A 63 0.81 10.48 -0.69
N LYS A 64 0.63 10.85 0.58
CA LYS A 64 -0.24 11.95 0.91
C LYS A 64 0.57 13.25 0.82
N GLU A 65 0.14 14.13 -0.07
CA GLU A 65 0.76 15.44 -0.21
C GLU A 65 0.01 16.42 0.69
N GLY A 66 0.79 17.10 1.50
CA GLY A 66 0.24 17.95 2.48
C GLY A 66 0.04 19.36 2.06
#